data_195b8c1845dcbe178e657ed49b23542c
#
_entry.id   195b8c1845dcbe178e657ed49b23542c
#
_cell.length_a   1.000
_cell.length_b   1.000
_cell.length_c   1.000
_cell.angle_alpha   90.00
_cell.angle_beta   90.00
_cell.angle_gamma   90.00
#
_symmetry.space_group_name_H-M   'P 1'
#
loop_
_entity.id
_entity.type
_entity.pdbx_description
1 polymer ?
#
loop_
_entity_poly.entity_id
_entity_poly.type
_entity_poly.pdbx_seq_one_letter_code
_entity_poly.pdbx_strand_id
1 'polypeptide(L)'
;MLGLTLQPQVFTWEIFLFSVLSFTFTALVTRLWFFLAAPLPGLEILAERTVIGNRDQICRSYQESLCREELGDEVIDGNMLGIRENIERVFRNHDQLFWSEDRGKLRDIVIVDNSDWYRKMNIIDFLASVGRNLRMGRMLGRTSVKSRIESDSGLSLTEFTYQAFQAFDWLHLLRSRDCRLQVGGKDQLGNIVAGQEMISKEGEEEVWGVTVPLIVNEEGSKFGKSAGAPVWLSPTLTSPFSLYQFLLRLPDSQMEKMLSYFTFLSQQELEDLLESHQSQPEQRSAQSCLARQVTLLVHGQTGLEMAEKTTNILYHQDLSTLATLTLDQARDIFTGAPFLQRLFSPGLSVLDLAIKVGCFRTEKDAIRIIRAGGFSINMVKIQNTEETLTHGKHIMANGLSIIRVGKKNYYIVEWT
;
A
#
# COMPACT_ATOMS: atom_id res chain seq x y z
N MET A 1 -10.94 -2.88 -34.56
CA MET A 1 -11.81 -2.67 -33.40
C MET A 1 -12.76 -3.88 -33.32
N LEU A 2 -12.34 -4.91 -32.63
CA LEU A 2 -13.20 -6.01 -32.26
C LEU A 2 -13.65 -5.75 -30.82
N GLY A 3 -14.94 -5.43 -30.62
CA GLY A 3 -15.53 -5.27 -29.32
C GLY A 3 -15.63 -6.62 -28.61
N LEU A 4 -14.64 -6.91 -27.78
CA LEU A 4 -14.73 -7.99 -26.83
C LEU A 4 -15.58 -7.51 -25.65
N THR A 5 -16.85 -7.92 -25.63
CA THR A 5 -17.71 -7.87 -24.45
C THR A 5 -17.20 -8.91 -23.46
N LEU A 6 -16.19 -8.55 -22.68
CA LEU A 6 -15.71 -9.34 -21.55
C LEU A 6 -16.77 -9.33 -20.45
N GLN A 7 -17.11 -10.49 -19.89
CA GLN A 7 -18.01 -10.54 -18.74
C GLN A 7 -17.42 -9.75 -17.58
N PRO A 8 -18.14 -8.81 -16.98
CA PRO A 8 -17.58 -7.82 -16.04
C PRO A 8 -16.94 -8.43 -14.78
N GLN A 9 -17.36 -9.61 -14.37
CA GLN A 9 -16.97 -10.21 -13.09
C GLN A 9 -15.53 -10.74 -13.06
N VAL A 10 -15.00 -11.25 -14.15
CA VAL A 10 -13.64 -11.82 -14.18
C VAL A 10 -12.60 -10.73 -14.36
N PHE A 11 -12.93 -9.66 -15.08
CA PHE A 11 -12.02 -8.56 -15.36
C PHE A 11 -11.76 -7.64 -14.15
N THR A 12 -12.73 -7.52 -13.23
CA THR A 12 -12.63 -6.73 -12.01
C THR A 12 -11.62 -7.28 -11.01
N TRP A 13 -11.41 -8.59 -10.94
CA TRP A 13 -10.55 -9.27 -9.98
C TRP A 13 -9.07 -8.97 -10.16
N GLU A 14 -8.60 -9.06 -11.37
CA GLU A 14 -7.20 -8.81 -11.71
C GLU A 14 -6.85 -7.32 -11.57
N ILE A 15 -7.78 -6.46 -11.95
CA ILE A 15 -7.65 -4.99 -11.80
C ILE A 15 -7.64 -4.60 -10.32
N PHE A 16 -8.45 -5.24 -9.50
CA PHE A 16 -8.50 -4.97 -8.06
C PHE A 16 -7.20 -5.33 -7.35
N LEU A 17 -6.71 -6.55 -7.51
CA LEU A 17 -5.44 -6.95 -6.92
C LEU A 17 -4.30 -6.05 -7.36
N PHE A 18 -4.33 -5.66 -8.63
CA PHE A 18 -3.40 -4.72 -9.21
C PHE A 18 -3.52 -3.32 -8.61
N SER A 19 -4.75 -2.86 -8.34
CA SER A 19 -5.00 -1.57 -7.72
C SER A 19 -4.53 -1.53 -6.27
N VAL A 20 -4.76 -2.57 -5.48
CA VAL A 20 -4.25 -2.68 -4.10
C VAL A 20 -2.73 -2.71 -4.08
N LEU A 21 -2.11 -3.47 -4.96
CA LEU A 21 -0.66 -3.51 -5.12
C LEU A 21 -0.13 -2.15 -5.63
N SER A 22 -0.82 -1.49 -6.55
CA SER A 22 -0.46 -0.15 -7.05
C SER A 22 -0.60 0.94 -5.99
N PHE A 23 -1.54 0.82 -5.06
CA PHE A 23 -1.78 1.76 -3.97
C PHE A 23 -0.56 1.95 -3.07
N THR A 24 0.15 0.86 -2.80
CA THR A 24 1.33 0.86 -1.91
C THR A 24 2.64 0.87 -2.68
N PHE A 25 2.59 0.46 -3.94
CA PHE A 25 3.76 0.36 -4.81
C PHE A 25 4.27 1.69 -5.35
N THR A 26 3.47 2.74 -5.31
CA THR A 26 3.89 4.05 -5.82
C THR A 26 5.01 4.69 -5.01
N ALA A 27 5.29 4.19 -3.82
CA ALA A 27 6.33 4.76 -2.95
C ALA A 27 7.67 4.01 -2.98
N LEU A 28 7.70 2.70 -3.22
CA LEU A 28 8.93 1.93 -3.17
C LEU A 28 9.25 1.15 -4.45
N VAL A 29 8.26 0.77 -5.24
CA VAL A 29 8.47 -0.15 -6.36
C VAL A 29 7.65 0.26 -7.57
N THR A 30 8.22 1.10 -8.39
CA THR A 30 7.73 1.36 -9.75
C THR A 30 7.92 0.16 -10.69
N ARG A 31 8.04 -1.09 -10.20
CA ARG A 31 8.72 -2.15 -10.96
C ARG A 31 8.27 -3.56 -10.74
N LEU A 32 7.09 -3.81 -10.22
CA LEU A 32 6.47 -5.11 -10.34
C LEU A 32 5.63 -5.15 -11.61
N TRP A 33 5.94 -6.11 -12.44
CA TRP A 33 5.17 -6.44 -13.62
C TRP A 33 4.31 -7.63 -13.30
N PHE A 34 3.05 -7.56 -13.68
CA PHE A 34 2.19 -8.73 -13.65
C PHE A 34 2.07 -9.28 -15.07
N PHE A 35 2.36 -10.54 -15.21
CA PHE A 35 2.16 -11.28 -16.44
C PHE A 35 1.15 -12.38 -16.17
N LEU A 36 0.22 -12.50 -17.06
CA LEU A 36 -0.81 -13.52 -17.01
C LEU A 36 -0.61 -14.47 -18.18
N ALA A 37 -0.42 -15.75 -17.89
CA ALA A 37 -0.46 -16.80 -18.89
C ALA A 37 -1.91 -17.27 -19.04
N ALA A 38 -2.53 -16.99 -20.18
CA ALA A 38 -3.89 -17.44 -20.49
C ALA A 38 -3.91 -18.20 -21.82
N PRO A 39 -4.40 -19.45 -21.89
CA PRO A 39 -4.77 -20.04 -23.17
C PRO A 39 -6.09 -19.41 -23.67
N LEU A 40 -6.10 -18.92 -24.91
CA LEU A 40 -7.34 -18.57 -25.62
C LEU A 40 -7.81 -19.80 -26.42
N PRO A 41 -9.01 -20.30 -26.38
CA PRO A 41 -10.27 -19.63 -26.69
C PRO A 41 -11.39 -19.94 -25.68
N GLY A 42 -12.12 -18.92 -25.31
CA GLY A 42 -13.21 -19.00 -24.35
C GLY A 42 -12.72 -18.71 -22.95
N LEU A 43 -12.44 -17.46 -22.70
CA LEU A 43 -11.95 -16.76 -21.53
C LEU A 43 -12.27 -17.42 -20.16
N GLU A 44 -11.78 -18.62 -19.93
CA GLU A 44 -11.48 -19.06 -18.58
C GLU A 44 -10.10 -18.51 -18.27
N ILE A 45 -10.04 -17.36 -17.59
CA ILE A 45 -8.80 -16.79 -17.09
C ILE A 45 -8.29 -17.68 -15.95
N LEU A 46 -7.72 -18.79 -16.34
CA LEU A 46 -6.85 -19.61 -15.49
C LEU A 46 -5.45 -19.01 -15.58
N ALA A 47 -5.29 -17.80 -15.05
CA ALA A 47 -4.02 -17.12 -15.07
C ALA A 47 -3.04 -17.81 -14.12
N GLU A 48 -1.93 -18.29 -14.64
CA GLU A 48 -0.71 -18.39 -13.83
C GLU A 48 -0.35 -16.94 -13.43
N ARG A 49 -0.53 -16.61 -12.17
CA ARG A 49 -0.22 -15.29 -11.62
C ARG A 49 1.28 -15.19 -11.47
N THR A 50 1.94 -14.66 -12.47
CA THR A 50 3.40 -14.45 -12.41
C THR A 50 3.69 -13.01 -12.04
N VAL A 51 4.38 -12.82 -10.93
CA VAL A 51 4.85 -11.51 -10.46
C VAL A 51 6.37 -11.50 -10.56
N ILE A 52 6.91 -10.47 -11.21
CA ILE A 52 8.35 -10.27 -11.31
C ILE A 52 8.81 -9.28 -10.25
N GLY A 53 9.72 -9.71 -9.39
CA GLY A 53 10.53 -8.82 -8.59
C GLY A 53 11.75 -8.36 -9.39
N ASN A 54 11.98 -7.07 -9.45
CA ASN A 54 13.13 -6.50 -10.14
C ASN A 54 14.23 -6.19 -9.12
N ARG A 55 15.28 -7.04 -9.09
CA ARG A 55 16.47 -6.85 -8.28
C ARG A 55 17.41 -5.77 -8.86
N ASP A 56 17.09 -5.26 -10.05
CA ASP A 56 17.97 -4.36 -10.75
C ASP A 56 18.20 -3.05 -9.99
N GLN A 57 19.44 -2.87 -9.60
CA GLN A 57 20.01 -1.58 -9.20
C GLN A 57 19.79 -0.48 -10.26
N ILE A 58 19.52 -0.88 -11.49
CA ILE A 58 19.38 -0.04 -12.68
C ILE A 58 18.26 0.98 -12.52
N CYS A 59 17.32 0.77 -11.66
CA CYS A 59 16.07 1.50 -11.68
C CYS A 59 15.82 2.41 -10.47
N ARG A 60 16.78 3.15 -10.03
CA ARG A 60 16.71 4.03 -8.86
C ARG A 60 16.07 5.40 -9.05
N SER A 61 15.62 5.73 -10.25
CA SER A 61 15.19 7.10 -10.52
C SER A 61 13.77 7.23 -10.98
N TYR A 62 12.86 7.42 -10.06
CA TYR A 62 11.57 8.05 -10.32
C TYR A 62 11.16 9.00 -9.20
N GLN A 63 12.10 9.86 -8.77
CA GLN A 63 11.77 11.09 -8.03
C GLN A 63 12.76 12.18 -8.40
N GLU A 64 12.16 13.33 -8.69
CA GLU A 64 12.81 14.58 -8.99
C GLU A 64 14.04 14.85 -8.14
N SER A 65 15.12 15.25 -8.82
CA SER A 65 16.21 16.08 -8.31
C SER A 65 16.99 15.61 -7.09
N LEU A 66 17.72 14.47 -7.16
CA LEU A 66 18.97 14.28 -6.39
C LEU A 66 19.62 12.97 -6.84
N CYS A 67 20.93 12.98 -7.09
CA CYS A 67 21.76 11.76 -7.20
C CYS A 67 21.50 10.91 -5.96
N ARG A 68 20.76 9.79 -6.11
CA ARG A 68 20.52 8.87 -4.99
C ARG A 68 21.76 8.05 -4.77
N GLU A 69 22.12 7.89 -3.50
CA GLU A 69 23.13 6.95 -3.07
C GLU A 69 22.80 5.53 -3.55
N GLU A 70 23.81 4.79 -3.89
CA GLU A 70 23.70 3.40 -4.30
C GLU A 70 23.28 2.55 -3.10
N LEU A 71 22.17 1.78 -3.22
CA LEU A 71 21.73 0.88 -2.18
C LEU A 71 22.66 -0.33 -2.15
N GLY A 72 23.13 -0.71 -0.98
CA GLY A 72 23.88 -1.96 -0.82
C GLY A 72 23.04 -3.20 -1.09
N ASP A 73 23.69 -4.30 -1.48
CA ASP A 73 23.02 -5.56 -1.83
C ASP A 73 22.13 -6.09 -0.70
N GLU A 74 22.55 -5.95 0.57
CA GLU A 74 21.75 -6.37 1.74
C GLU A 74 20.41 -5.63 1.82
N VAL A 75 20.40 -4.33 1.50
CA VAL A 75 19.17 -3.52 1.50
C VAL A 75 18.26 -3.93 0.34
N ILE A 76 18.84 -4.25 -0.82
CA ILE A 76 18.10 -4.72 -1.98
C ILE A 76 17.47 -6.08 -1.69
N ASP A 77 18.23 -7.01 -1.12
CA ASP A 77 17.75 -8.35 -0.77
C ASP A 77 16.65 -8.27 0.30
N GLY A 78 16.82 -7.44 1.31
CA GLY A 78 15.79 -7.18 2.33
C GLY A 78 14.50 -6.60 1.73
N ASN A 79 14.61 -5.66 0.82
CA ASN A 79 13.45 -5.08 0.12
C ASN A 79 12.75 -6.12 -0.75
N MET A 80 13.50 -6.96 -1.47
CA MET A 80 12.95 -8.03 -2.30
C MET A 80 12.17 -9.04 -1.46
N LEU A 81 12.73 -9.46 -0.32
CA LEU A 81 12.06 -10.36 0.60
C LEU A 81 10.76 -9.75 1.12
N GLY A 82 10.80 -8.50 1.59
CA GLY A 82 9.62 -7.80 2.09
C GLY A 82 8.52 -7.63 1.04
N ILE A 83 8.89 -7.39 -0.22
CA ILE A 83 7.94 -7.31 -1.34
C ILE A 83 7.29 -8.68 -1.58
N ARG A 84 8.09 -9.74 -1.66
CA ARG A 84 7.61 -11.12 -1.84
C ARG A 84 6.61 -11.49 -0.74
N GLU A 85 6.96 -11.28 0.52
CA GLU A 85 6.10 -11.57 1.67
C GLU A 85 4.77 -10.81 1.61
N ASN A 86 4.79 -9.53 1.23
CA ASN A 86 3.59 -8.73 1.10
C ASN A 86 2.67 -9.27 0.00
N ILE A 87 3.22 -9.65 -1.16
CA ILE A 87 2.47 -10.21 -2.27
C ILE A 87 1.86 -11.54 -1.88
N GLU A 88 2.67 -12.48 -1.36
CA GLU A 88 2.22 -13.79 -0.92
C GLU A 88 1.10 -13.69 0.13
N ARG A 89 1.21 -12.73 1.07
CA ARG A 89 0.19 -12.48 2.09
C ARG A 89 -1.12 -12.00 1.48
N VAL A 90 -1.07 -11.03 0.56
CA VAL A 90 -2.28 -10.51 -0.09
C VAL A 90 -3.00 -11.60 -0.88
N PHE A 91 -2.28 -12.39 -1.66
CA PHE A 91 -2.88 -13.49 -2.44
C PHE A 91 -3.43 -14.59 -1.53
N ARG A 92 -2.70 -14.98 -0.50
CA ARG A 92 -3.17 -15.96 0.49
C ARG A 92 -4.44 -15.49 1.20
N ASN A 93 -4.48 -14.22 1.65
CA ASN A 93 -5.67 -13.67 2.28
C ASN A 93 -6.85 -13.61 1.30
N HIS A 94 -6.59 -13.26 0.03
CA HIS A 94 -7.60 -13.33 -1.01
C HIS A 94 -8.20 -14.73 -1.14
N ASP A 95 -7.34 -15.74 -1.29
CA ASP A 95 -7.78 -17.12 -1.52
C ASP A 95 -8.55 -17.68 -0.31
N GLN A 96 -8.18 -17.29 0.90
CA GLN A 96 -8.81 -17.77 2.13
C GLN A 96 -10.07 -17.01 2.55
N LEU A 97 -10.16 -15.71 2.26
CA LEU A 97 -11.16 -14.82 2.86
C LEU A 97 -12.15 -14.22 1.85
N PHE A 98 -11.81 -14.24 0.57
CA PHE A 98 -12.62 -13.63 -0.49
C PHE A 98 -13.01 -14.59 -1.61
N TRP A 99 -12.33 -15.72 -1.72
CA TRP A 99 -12.62 -16.71 -2.75
C TRP A 99 -13.49 -17.83 -2.18
N SER A 100 -14.51 -18.25 -2.92
CA SER A 100 -15.37 -19.36 -2.53
C SER A 100 -15.04 -20.63 -3.35
N GLU A 101 -15.05 -21.78 -2.70
CA GLU A 101 -14.68 -23.08 -3.29
C GLU A 101 -15.56 -23.49 -4.48
N ASP A 102 -16.82 -23.03 -4.52
CA ASP A 102 -17.77 -23.25 -5.63
C ASP A 102 -17.31 -22.60 -6.96
N ARG A 103 -16.39 -21.63 -6.91
CA ARG A 103 -15.75 -21.02 -8.09
C ARG A 103 -14.55 -21.78 -8.61
N GLY A 104 -14.24 -22.95 -8.01
CA GLY A 104 -13.07 -23.75 -8.35
C GLY A 104 -11.80 -23.31 -7.65
N LYS A 105 -10.75 -24.15 -7.75
CA LYS A 105 -9.45 -23.87 -7.09
C LYS A 105 -8.67 -22.84 -7.90
N LEU A 106 -8.22 -21.79 -7.22
CA LEU A 106 -7.27 -20.84 -7.80
C LEU A 106 -5.92 -21.50 -8.04
N ARG A 107 -5.23 -21.09 -9.10
CA ARG A 107 -3.86 -21.49 -9.34
C ARG A 107 -2.92 -20.74 -8.41
N ASP A 108 -1.83 -21.42 -8.03
CA ASP A 108 -0.79 -20.81 -7.22
C ASP A 108 -0.13 -19.63 -7.98
N ILE A 109 0.24 -18.59 -7.24
CA ILE A 109 1.05 -17.51 -7.81
C ILE A 109 2.49 -17.97 -7.98
N VAL A 110 3.12 -17.52 -9.04
CA VAL A 110 4.55 -17.74 -9.27
C VAL A 110 5.26 -16.39 -9.23
N ILE A 111 6.08 -16.18 -8.21
CA ILE A 111 6.90 -14.97 -8.06
C ILE A 111 8.30 -15.31 -8.58
N VAL A 112 8.76 -14.59 -9.59
CA VAL A 112 10.07 -14.77 -10.20
C VAL A 112 10.93 -13.51 -10.03
N ASP A 113 12.24 -13.70 -9.97
CA ASP A 113 13.23 -12.64 -9.92
C ASP A 113 13.94 -12.56 -11.27
N ASN A 114 13.89 -11.42 -11.94
CA ASN A 114 14.52 -11.27 -13.26
C ASN A 114 16.06 -11.33 -13.21
N SER A 115 16.67 -11.20 -12.05
CA SER A 115 18.11 -11.45 -11.90
C SER A 115 18.50 -12.89 -12.27
N ASP A 116 17.57 -13.85 -12.22
CA ASP A 116 17.80 -15.24 -12.56
C ASP A 116 18.22 -15.45 -14.02
N TRP A 117 17.73 -14.62 -14.92
CA TRP A 117 18.13 -14.65 -16.34
C TRP A 117 19.17 -13.60 -16.70
N TYR A 118 19.15 -12.38 -16.11
CA TYR A 118 20.16 -11.36 -16.45
C TYR A 118 21.57 -11.71 -15.97
N ARG A 119 21.73 -12.35 -14.80
CA ARG A 119 23.03 -12.80 -14.31
C ARG A 119 23.73 -13.81 -15.22
N LYS A 120 22.97 -14.53 -16.05
CA LYS A 120 23.46 -15.53 -16.99
C LYS A 120 23.73 -14.95 -18.38
N MET A 121 23.31 -13.74 -18.63
CA MET A 121 23.41 -13.07 -19.94
C MET A 121 24.57 -12.06 -19.92
N ASN A 122 25.48 -12.18 -20.86
CA ASN A 122 26.51 -11.15 -21.00
C ASN A 122 25.97 -9.95 -21.78
N ILE A 123 26.63 -8.80 -21.63
CA ILE A 123 26.19 -7.54 -22.22
C ILE A 123 26.16 -7.57 -23.75
N ILE A 124 27.09 -8.30 -24.39
CA ILE A 124 27.15 -8.41 -25.83
C ILE A 124 25.98 -9.18 -26.39
N ASP A 125 25.62 -10.31 -25.73
CA ASP A 125 24.46 -11.12 -26.11
C ASP A 125 23.17 -10.33 -25.91
N PHE A 126 23.06 -9.57 -24.80
CA PHE A 126 21.91 -8.70 -24.56
C PHE A 126 21.76 -7.65 -25.66
N LEU A 127 22.80 -6.95 -26.03
CA LEU A 127 22.75 -5.94 -27.08
C LEU A 127 22.50 -6.56 -28.48
N ALA A 128 23.09 -7.72 -28.76
CA ALA A 128 22.93 -8.40 -30.04
C ALA A 128 21.53 -8.99 -30.23
N SER A 129 20.90 -9.50 -29.18
CA SER A 129 19.54 -10.11 -29.20
C SER A 129 18.46 -9.10 -28.92
N VAL A 130 18.49 -8.45 -27.75
CA VAL A 130 17.45 -7.53 -27.28
C VAL A 130 17.60 -6.16 -27.95
N GLY A 131 18.82 -5.61 -27.97
CA GLY A 131 19.09 -4.27 -28.49
C GLY A 131 18.70 -4.11 -29.96
N ARG A 132 18.91 -5.13 -30.80
CA ARG A 132 18.54 -5.10 -32.23
C ARG A 132 17.04 -4.86 -32.46
N ASN A 133 16.18 -5.29 -31.55
CA ASN A 133 14.74 -5.18 -31.68
C ASN A 133 14.21 -3.80 -31.29
N LEU A 134 15.01 -3.00 -30.60
CA LEU A 134 14.66 -1.67 -30.15
C LEU A 134 15.10 -0.59 -31.13
N ARG A 135 14.28 0.42 -31.34
CA ARG A 135 14.58 1.57 -32.21
C ARG A 135 14.76 2.82 -31.39
N MET A 136 16.00 3.33 -31.30
CA MET A 136 16.35 4.52 -30.54
C MET A 136 15.41 5.70 -30.80
N GLY A 137 15.07 5.98 -32.06
CA GLY A 137 14.16 7.06 -32.40
C GLY A 137 12.76 6.93 -31.80
N ARG A 138 12.23 5.69 -31.69
CA ARG A 138 10.94 5.45 -31.03
C ARG A 138 11.05 5.58 -29.51
N MET A 139 12.14 5.08 -28.93
CA MET A 139 12.38 5.16 -27.50
C MET A 139 12.56 6.61 -27.05
N LEU A 140 13.36 7.39 -27.75
CA LEU A 140 13.57 8.81 -27.49
C LEU A 140 12.33 9.66 -27.77
N GLY A 141 11.48 9.23 -28.70
CA GLY A 141 10.25 9.94 -29.08
C GLY A 141 9.14 9.90 -28.03
N ARG A 142 9.24 9.04 -27.00
CA ARG A 142 8.22 8.90 -25.95
C ARG A 142 8.14 10.15 -25.07
N THR A 143 6.93 10.60 -24.75
CA THR A 143 6.70 11.82 -23.94
C THR A 143 7.44 11.77 -22.61
N SER A 144 7.40 10.63 -21.91
CA SER A 144 8.10 10.45 -20.63
C SER A 144 9.63 10.55 -20.75
N VAL A 145 10.21 10.09 -21.86
CA VAL A 145 11.64 10.18 -22.13
C VAL A 145 12.02 11.61 -22.49
N LYS A 146 11.25 12.27 -23.38
CA LYS A 146 11.51 13.67 -23.78
C LYS A 146 11.48 14.61 -22.58
N SER A 147 10.46 14.53 -21.73
CA SER A 147 10.36 15.39 -20.55
C SER A 147 11.52 15.20 -19.57
N ARG A 148 12.10 14.00 -19.51
CA ARG A 148 13.28 13.72 -18.67
C ARG A 148 14.57 14.23 -19.30
N ILE A 149 14.74 14.09 -20.61
CA ILE A 149 15.91 14.65 -21.34
C ILE A 149 15.94 16.17 -21.21
N GLU A 150 14.78 16.82 -21.23
CA GLU A 150 14.62 18.29 -21.13
C GLU A 150 14.70 18.80 -19.69
N SER A 151 14.73 17.90 -18.67
CA SER A 151 14.88 18.31 -17.27
C SER A 151 16.34 18.64 -16.92
N ASP A 152 16.55 19.47 -15.89
CA ASP A 152 17.90 19.89 -15.45
C ASP A 152 18.81 18.71 -15.07
N SER A 153 18.24 17.62 -14.57
CA SER A 153 18.98 16.40 -14.21
C SER A 153 19.26 15.48 -15.40
N GLY A 154 18.60 15.69 -16.53
CA GLY A 154 18.71 14.84 -17.70
C GLY A 154 18.18 13.42 -17.52
N LEU A 155 18.59 12.52 -18.38
CA LEU A 155 18.24 11.10 -18.38
C LEU A 155 19.51 10.25 -18.45
N SER A 156 19.75 9.40 -17.45
CA SER A 156 20.89 8.48 -17.49
C SER A 156 20.65 7.32 -18.46
N LEU A 157 21.74 6.71 -18.95
CA LEU A 157 21.65 5.51 -19.79
C LEU A 157 20.89 4.39 -19.08
N THR A 158 21.10 4.25 -17.79
CA THR A 158 20.43 3.29 -16.92
C THR A 158 18.89 3.46 -16.94
N GLU A 159 18.43 4.70 -16.76
CA GLU A 159 17.00 5.02 -16.84
C GLU A 159 16.43 4.82 -18.24
N PHE A 160 17.21 5.16 -19.27
CA PHE A 160 16.81 5.00 -20.65
C PHE A 160 16.66 3.53 -21.05
N THR A 161 17.59 2.68 -20.64
CA THR A 161 17.59 1.24 -20.98
C THR A 161 16.53 0.42 -20.24
N TYR A 162 15.93 0.98 -19.19
CA TYR A 162 14.88 0.33 -18.41
C TYR A 162 13.75 -0.28 -19.28
N GLN A 163 13.29 0.44 -20.28
CA GLN A 163 12.27 -0.05 -21.21
C GLN A 163 12.71 -1.28 -22.01
N ALA A 164 14.02 -1.45 -22.20
CA ALA A 164 14.59 -2.61 -22.89
C ALA A 164 14.51 -3.86 -21.98
N PHE A 165 14.83 -3.69 -20.70
CA PHE A 165 14.73 -4.77 -19.72
C PHE A 165 13.30 -5.26 -19.57
N GLN A 166 12.34 -4.37 -19.38
CA GLN A 166 10.92 -4.76 -19.26
C GLN A 166 10.40 -5.44 -20.53
N ALA A 167 10.78 -4.96 -21.71
CA ALA A 167 10.37 -5.58 -22.94
C ALA A 167 10.94 -7.00 -23.08
N PHE A 168 12.20 -7.22 -22.67
CA PHE A 168 12.82 -8.53 -22.68
C PHE A 168 12.25 -9.44 -21.61
N ASP A 169 11.94 -8.94 -20.40
CA ASP A 169 11.28 -9.71 -19.36
C ASP A 169 10.00 -10.33 -19.89
N TRP A 170 9.18 -9.56 -20.63
CA TRP A 170 7.94 -10.12 -21.21
C TRP A 170 8.22 -11.19 -22.26
N LEU A 171 9.16 -10.96 -23.19
CA LEU A 171 9.57 -11.97 -24.18
C LEU A 171 10.10 -13.23 -23.49
N HIS A 172 10.93 -13.10 -22.47
CA HIS A 172 11.44 -14.22 -21.68
C HIS A 172 10.31 -15.02 -21.01
N LEU A 173 9.35 -14.33 -20.39
CA LEU A 173 8.22 -14.98 -19.74
C LEU A 173 7.23 -15.60 -20.73
N LEU A 174 7.03 -14.99 -21.90
CA LEU A 174 6.25 -15.62 -22.97
C LEU A 174 6.88 -16.96 -23.36
N ARG A 175 8.19 -16.99 -23.59
CA ARG A 175 8.92 -18.20 -24.02
C ARG A 175 9.01 -19.27 -22.94
N SER A 176 9.21 -18.85 -21.69
CA SER A 176 9.44 -19.78 -20.57
C SER A 176 8.17 -20.24 -19.86
N ARG A 177 7.09 -19.44 -19.91
CA ARG A 177 5.87 -19.61 -19.13
C ARG A 177 4.57 -19.33 -19.88
N ASP A 178 4.61 -19.08 -21.20
CA ASP A 178 3.47 -18.70 -22.03
C ASP A 178 2.70 -17.46 -21.50
N CYS A 179 3.42 -16.48 -20.95
CA CYS A 179 2.82 -15.27 -20.41
C CYS A 179 2.42 -14.30 -21.53
N ARG A 180 1.14 -14.31 -21.92
CA ARG A 180 0.61 -13.55 -23.05
C ARG A 180 -0.01 -12.20 -22.70
N LEU A 181 -0.30 -11.94 -21.43
CA LEU A 181 -0.92 -10.71 -20.98
C LEU A 181 -0.01 -9.99 -19.98
N GLN A 182 0.32 -8.73 -20.27
CA GLN A 182 1.00 -7.84 -19.33
C GLN A 182 0.03 -6.79 -18.80
N VAL A 183 -0.03 -6.65 -17.47
CA VAL A 183 -0.84 -5.63 -16.81
C VAL A 183 0.08 -4.61 -16.12
N GLY A 184 -0.22 -3.32 -16.24
CA GLY A 184 0.58 -2.26 -15.65
C GLY A 184 -0.23 -1.00 -15.37
N GLY A 185 0.32 -0.06 -14.59
CA GLY A 185 -0.25 1.28 -14.49
C GLY A 185 -0.20 2.01 -15.84
N LYS A 186 -1.03 3.03 -16.02
CA LYS A 186 -1.03 3.84 -17.26
C LYS A 186 0.35 4.43 -17.60
N ASP A 187 1.16 4.70 -16.61
CA ASP A 187 2.55 5.15 -16.75
C ASP A 187 3.47 4.10 -17.40
N GLN A 188 3.08 2.80 -17.37
CA GLN A 188 3.81 1.68 -17.96
C GLN A 188 3.46 1.43 -19.44
N LEU A 189 2.46 2.13 -20.00
CA LEU A 189 1.99 1.90 -21.37
C LEU A 189 3.14 1.89 -22.39
N GLY A 190 4.07 2.83 -22.28
CA GLY A 190 5.22 2.90 -23.18
C GLY A 190 6.12 1.65 -23.12
N ASN A 191 6.33 1.10 -21.93
CA ASN A 191 7.16 -0.10 -21.74
C ASN A 191 6.42 -1.36 -22.22
N ILE A 192 5.12 -1.45 -21.94
CA ILE A 192 4.25 -2.54 -22.44
C ILE A 192 4.27 -2.59 -23.97
N VAL A 193 4.10 -1.43 -24.62
CA VAL A 193 4.18 -1.33 -26.09
C VAL A 193 5.57 -1.76 -26.62
N ALA A 194 6.66 -1.44 -25.89
CA ALA A 194 7.99 -1.89 -26.29
C ALA A 194 8.12 -3.42 -26.26
N GLY A 195 7.54 -4.06 -25.22
CA GLY A 195 7.51 -5.51 -25.12
C GLY A 195 6.71 -6.15 -26.25
N GLN A 196 5.52 -5.64 -26.52
CA GLN A 196 4.67 -6.11 -27.64
C GLN A 196 5.37 -5.97 -28.99
N GLU A 197 6.02 -4.81 -29.24
CA GLU A 197 6.79 -4.61 -30.48
C GLU A 197 7.99 -5.57 -30.60
N MET A 198 8.65 -5.88 -29.49
CA MET A 198 9.78 -6.82 -29.46
C MET A 198 9.31 -8.24 -29.77
N ILE A 199 8.27 -8.70 -29.11
CA ILE A 199 7.65 -10.02 -29.30
C ILE A 199 7.19 -10.19 -30.74
N SER A 200 6.50 -9.19 -31.29
CA SER A 200 6.02 -9.22 -32.70
C SER A 200 7.17 -9.31 -33.70
N LYS A 201 8.32 -8.66 -33.45
CA LYS A 201 9.50 -8.74 -34.33
C LYS A 201 10.22 -10.08 -34.28
N GLU A 202 10.16 -10.78 -33.18
CA GLU A 202 10.69 -12.12 -33.02
C GLU A 202 9.82 -13.18 -33.70
N GLY A 203 8.65 -12.77 -34.25
CA GLY A 203 7.71 -13.69 -34.90
C GLY A 203 6.94 -14.57 -33.94
N GLU A 204 6.89 -14.19 -32.68
CA GLU A 204 6.17 -14.88 -31.62
C GLU A 204 4.65 -14.63 -31.74
N GLU A 205 3.90 -15.37 -30.93
CA GLU A 205 2.44 -15.28 -30.90
C GLU A 205 1.91 -13.92 -30.40
N GLU A 206 0.63 -13.68 -30.63
CA GLU A 206 -0.04 -12.44 -30.23
C GLU A 206 -0.10 -12.30 -28.69
N VAL A 207 0.22 -11.10 -28.21
CA VAL A 207 0.21 -10.74 -26.80
C VAL A 207 -0.56 -9.45 -26.56
N TRP A 208 -1.09 -9.28 -25.36
CA TRP A 208 -1.94 -8.16 -24.97
C TRP A 208 -1.38 -7.41 -23.77
N GLY A 209 -1.46 -6.09 -23.81
CA GLY A 209 -1.15 -5.21 -22.70
C GLY A 209 -2.39 -4.53 -22.15
N VAL A 210 -2.59 -4.57 -20.85
CA VAL A 210 -3.67 -3.89 -20.14
C VAL A 210 -3.10 -2.84 -19.21
N THR A 211 -3.68 -1.64 -19.21
CA THR A 211 -3.28 -0.59 -18.27
C THR A 211 -4.43 -0.21 -17.36
N VAL A 212 -4.12 -0.05 -16.07
CA VAL A 212 -5.03 0.48 -15.06
C VAL A 212 -4.77 1.97 -14.85
N PRO A 213 -5.80 2.78 -14.56
CA PRO A 213 -5.63 4.20 -14.29
C PRO A 213 -4.83 4.41 -13.02
N LEU A 214 -4.01 5.47 -13.00
CA LEU A 214 -3.34 5.92 -11.77
C LEU A 214 -4.37 6.49 -10.80
N ILE A 215 -4.26 6.08 -9.55
CA ILE A 215 -5.09 6.62 -8.48
C ILE A 215 -4.44 7.92 -7.99
N VAL A 216 -5.17 9.00 -8.13
CA VAL A 216 -4.76 10.33 -7.69
C VAL A 216 -5.79 10.87 -6.69
N ASN A 217 -5.34 11.71 -5.76
CA ASN A 217 -6.23 12.48 -4.89
C ASN A 217 -6.87 13.65 -5.65
N GLU A 218 -7.73 14.42 -4.99
CA GLU A 218 -8.41 15.58 -5.59
C GLU A 218 -7.44 16.68 -6.08
N GLU A 219 -6.24 16.75 -5.50
CA GLU A 219 -5.19 17.70 -5.87
C GLU A 219 -4.32 17.20 -7.04
N GLY A 220 -4.63 16.01 -7.60
CA GLY A 220 -3.87 15.40 -8.69
C GLY A 220 -2.55 14.74 -8.25
N SER A 221 -2.23 14.75 -6.96
CA SER A 221 -1.08 14.02 -6.44
C SER A 221 -1.38 12.52 -6.32
N LYS A 222 -0.35 11.68 -6.43
CA LYS A 222 -0.52 10.22 -6.33
C LYS A 222 -1.08 9.85 -4.96
N PHE A 223 -2.12 9.02 -4.96
CA PHE A 223 -2.77 8.52 -3.76
C PHE A 223 -1.75 7.82 -2.84
N GLY A 224 -1.87 8.00 -1.52
CA GLY A 224 -0.90 7.48 -0.54
C GLY A 224 0.35 8.35 -0.34
N LYS A 225 0.51 9.45 -1.08
CA LYS A 225 1.60 10.44 -0.92
C LYS A 225 1.13 11.80 -0.39
N SER A 226 -0.12 11.93 0.07
CA SER A 226 -0.59 13.19 0.67
C SER A 226 0.23 13.54 1.91
N ALA A 227 0.52 14.81 2.14
CA ALA A 227 1.21 15.55 3.24
C ALA A 227 1.75 14.79 4.49
N GLY A 228 1.80 13.45 4.47
CA GLY A 228 2.27 12.54 5.52
C GLY A 228 3.17 11.44 4.97
N ALA A 229 3.55 10.51 5.82
CA ALA A 229 4.31 9.34 5.42
C ALA A 229 3.52 8.47 4.41
N PRO A 230 4.21 7.81 3.46
CA PRO A 230 3.55 6.90 2.52
C PRO A 230 2.90 5.72 3.27
N VAL A 231 1.78 5.23 2.73
CA VAL A 231 1.08 4.05 3.26
C VAL A 231 1.67 2.78 2.65
N TRP A 232 2.10 1.85 3.49
CA TRP A 232 2.78 0.62 3.10
C TRP A 232 1.90 -0.61 3.32
N LEU A 233 2.10 -1.68 2.53
CA LEU A 233 1.48 -3.00 2.79
C LEU A 233 2.16 -3.74 3.94
N SER A 234 3.43 -3.44 4.20
CA SER A 234 4.16 -4.05 5.30
C SER A 234 3.59 -3.60 6.65
N PRO A 235 3.21 -4.53 7.54
CA PRO A 235 2.67 -4.20 8.86
C PRO A 235 3.70 -3.51 9.77
N THR A 236 5.00 -3.68 9.48
CA THR A 236 6.08 -3.01 10.22
C THR A 236 6.25 -1.54 9.85
N LEU A 237 5.89 -1.16 8.61
CA LEU A 237 5.98 0.22 8.11
C LEU A 237 4.66 0.98 8.25
N THR A 238 3.52 0.30 8.05
CA THR A 238 2.18 0.84 8.27
C THR A 238 1.37 -0.23 9.00
N SER A 239 1.08 0.01 10.29
CA SER A 239 0.30 -0.95 11.08
C SER A 239 -1.11 -1.16 10.51
N PRO A 240 -1.77 -2.31 10.79
CA PRO A 240 -3.16 -2.55 10.39
C PRO A 240 -4.11 -1.43 10.85
N PHE A 241 -3.93 -0.92 12.06
CA PHE A 241 -4.68 0.23 12.57
C PHE A 241 -4.45 1.50 11.74
N SER A 242 -3.19 1.80 11.40
CA SER A 242 -2.84 2.99 10.60
C SER A 242 -3.43 2.92 9.20
N LEU A 243 -3.39 1.75 8.53
CA LEU A 243 -4.03 1.51 7.24
C LEU A 243 -5.55 1.68 7.34
N TYR A 244 -6.18 1.04 8.32
CA TYR A 244 -7.61 1.12 8.58
C TYR A 244 -8.07 2.57 8.78
N GLN A 245 -7.38 3.34 9.64
CA GLN A 245 -7.66 4.74 9.90
C GLN A 245 -7.42 5.65 8.69
N PHE A 246 -6.42 5.34 7.86
CA PHE A 246 -6.18 6.08 6.63
C PHE A 246 -7.38 5.96 5.68
N LEU A 247 -7.89 4.74 5.49
CA LEU A 247 -9.05 4.49 4.63
C LEU A 247 -10.35 5.07 5.19
N LEU A 248 -10.56 4.97 6.52
CA LEU A 248 -11.70 5.60 7.18
C LEU A 248 -11.75 7.12 7.02
N ARG A 249 -10.62 7.79 6.79
CA ARG A 249 -10.56 9.25 6.69
C ARG A 249 -10.74 9.79 5.28
N LEU A 250 -10.89 8.92 4.29
CA LEU A 250 -11.10 9.33 2.91
C LEU A 250 -12.40 10.14 2.77
N PRO A 251 -12.42 11.17 1.91
CA PRO A 251 -13.61 11.97 1.69
C PRO A 251 -14.69 11.18 0.93
N ASP A 252 -15.95 11.56 1.12
CA ASP A 252 -17.11 10.90 0.49
C ASP A 252 -17.05 10.97 -1.04
N SER A 253 -16.50 12.05 -1.58
CA SER A 253 -16.30 12.26 -3.03
C SER A 253 -15.44 11.19 -3.71
N GLN A 254 -14.62 10.44 -2.95
CA GLN A 254 -13.77 9.39 -3.48
C GLN A 254 -14.35 7.98 -3.30
N MET A 255 -15.46 7.82 -2.55
CA MET A 255 -15.91 6.51 -2.11
C MET A 255 -16.32 5.60 -3.26
N GLU A 256 -17.12 6.05 -4.21
CA GLU A 256 -17.52 5.26 -5.37
C GLU A 256 -16.30 4.67 -6.10
N LYS A 257 -15.33 5.53 -6.39
CA LYS A 257 -14.09 5.14 -7.08
C LYS A 257 -13.24 4.18 -6.25
N MET A 258 -13.08 4.44 -4.94
CA MET A 258 -12.25 3.61 -4.08
C MET A 258 -12.88 2.25 -3.80
N LEU A 259 -14.19 2.20 -3.59
CA LEU A 259 -14.91 0.94 -3.42
C LEU A 259 -14.85 0.10 -4.70
N SER A 260 -15.06 0.69 -5.88
CA SER A 260 -14.98 -0.04 -7.16
C SER A 260 -13.57 -0.56 -7.47
N TYR A 261 -12.51 0.10 -6.95
CA TYR A 261 -11.12 -0.31 -7.19
C TYR A 261 -10.55 -1.24 -6.12
N PHE A 262 -11.03 -1.16 -4.88
CA PHE A 262 -10.40 -1.81 -3.74
C PHE A 262 -11.31 -2.75 -2.96
N THR A 263 -12.49 -3.07 -3.49
CA THR A 263 -13.37 -4.07 -2.86
C THR A 263 -13.83 -5.10 -3.88
N PHE A 264 -14.30 -6.24 -3.36
CA PHE A 264 -14.85 -7.33 -4.16
C PHE A 264 -16.39 -7.30 -4.22
N LEU A 265 -16.98 -6.15 -3.95
CA LEU A 265 -18.40 -5.96 -4.03
C LEU A 265 -18.90 -6.16 -5.49
N SER A 266 -20.01 -6.84 -5.63
CA SER A 266 -20.73 -6.85 -6.91
C SER A 266 -21.27 -5.45 -7.23
N GLN A 267 -21.64 -5.23 -8.47
CA GLN A 267 -22.24 -3.95 -8.90
C GLN A 267 -23.43 -3.56 -8.03
N GLN A 268 -24.33 -4.51 -7.74
CA GLN A 268 -25.51 -4.28 -6.92
C GLN A 268 -25.14 -3.91 -5.47
N GLU A 269 -24.24 -4.67 -4.85
CA GLU A 269 -23.79 -4.37 -3.48
C GLU A 269 -23.12 -3.00 -3.37
N LEU A 270 -22.38 -2.60 -4.41
CA LEU A 270 -21.75 -1.27 -4.47
C LEU A 270 -22.80 -0.16 -4.56
N GLU A 271 -23.80 -0.31 -5.43
CA GLU A 271 -24.89 0.64 -5.61
C GLU A 271 -25.72 0.78 -4.32
N ASP A 272 -26.13 -0.34 -3.70
CA ASP A 272 -26.89 -0.35 -2.46
C ASP A 272 -26.09 0.31 -1.29
N LEU A 273 -24.80 0.05 -1.21
CA LEU A 273 -23.93 0.66 -0.19
C LEU A 273 -23.80 2.17 -0.39
N LEU A 274 -23.63 2.63 -1.63
CA LEU A 274 -23.49 4.06 -1.95
C LEU A 274 -24.81 4.80 -1.71
N GLU A 275 -25.96 4.23 -2.03
CA GLU A 275 -27.27 4.81 -1.76
C GLU A 275 -27.52 4.93 -0.25
N SER A 276 -27.21 3.88 0.51
CA SER A 276 -27.26 3.89 1.97
C SER A 276 -26.35 4.97 2.57
N HIS A 277 -25.11 5.08 2.04
CA HIS A 277 -24.15 6.08 2.51
C HIS A 277 -24.59 7.50 2.19
N GLN A 278 -25.16 7.76 1.01
CA GLN A 278 -25.69 9.07 0.64
C GLN A 278 -26.87 9.50 1.54
N SER A 279 -27.66 8.55 2.02
CA SER A 279 -28.78 8.83 2.93
C SER A 279 -28.31 9.22 4.34
N GLN A 280 -27.19 8.68 4.81
CA GLN A 280 -26.64 8.88 6.15
C GLN A 280 -25.11 8.95 6.14
N PRO A 281 -24.51 10.01 5.54
CA PRO A 281 -23.06 10.09 5.35
C PRO A 281 -22.27 10.16 6.66
N GLU A 282 -22.89 10.63 7.75
CA GLU A 282 -22.27 10.70 9.07
C GLU A 282 -21.95 9.30 9.65
N GLN A 283 -22.63 8.26 9.23
CA GLN A 283 -22.34 6.88 9.64
C GLN A 283 -21.07 6.34 9.01
N ARG A 284 -20.60 6.96 7.91
CA ARG A 284 -19.40 6.56 7.18
C ARG A 284 -19.37 5.09 6.75
N SER A 285 -20.54 4.56 6.38
CA SER A 285 -20.72 3.15 6.00
C SER A 285 -19.83 2.74 4.82
N ALA A 286 -19.69 3.60 3.81
CA ALA A 286 -18.82 3.39 2.64
C ALA A 286 -17.34 3.29 3.05
N GLN A 287 -16.84 4.23 3.85
CA GLN A 287 -15.46 4.20 4.35
C GLN A 287 -15.20 3.00 5.25
N SER A 288 -16.18 2.64 6.08
CA SER A 288 -16.07 1.48 6.96
C SER A 288 -15.95 0.19 6.16
N CYS A 289 -16.78 0.00 5.14
CA CYS A 289 -16.71 -1.14 4.24
C CYS A 289 -15.36 -1.21 3.53
N LEU A 290 -14.91 -0.10 2.94
CA LEU A 290 -13.60 0.00 2.29
C LEU A 290 -12.46 -0.36 3.24
N ALA A 291 -12.43 0.24 4.43
CA ALA A 291 -11.39 0.02 5.42
C ALA A 291 -11.34 -1.44 5.88
N ARG A 292 -12.51 -2.06 6.13
CA ARG A 292 -12.62 -3.46 6.50
C ARG A 292 -12.07 -4.38 5.41
N GLN A 293 -12.57 -4.24 4.17
CA GLN A 293 -12.18 -5.13 3.07
C GLN A 293 -10.69 -5.00 2.72
N VAL A 294 -10.17 -3.78 2.62
CA VAL A 294 -8.75 -3.57 2.30
C VAL A 294 -7.84 -4.04 3.43
N THR A 295 -8.17 -3.75 4.70
CA THR A 295 -7.38 -4.23 5.84
C THR A 295 -7.41 -5.75 5.94
N LEU A 296 -8.58 -6.36 5.72
CA LEU A 296 -8.73 -7.82 5.68
C LEU A 296 -7.85 -8.44 4.58
N LEU A 297 -7.86 -7.88 3.38
CA LEU A 297 -7.05 -8.35 2.27
C LEU A 297 -5.55 -8.23 2.55
N VAL A 298 -5.12 -7.08 3.08
CA VAL A 298 -3.69 -6.78 3.29
C VAL A 298 -3.12 -7.47 4.52
N HIS A 299 -3.86 -7.48 5.63
CA HIS A 299 -3.38 -7.92 6.94
C HIS A 299 -4.07 -9.16 7.50
N GLY A 300 -5.07 -9.69 6.78
CA GLY A 300 -5.85 -10.86 7.21
C GLY A 300 -6.81 -10.56 8.34
N GLN A 301 -7.49 -11.61 8.81
CA GLN A 301 -8.51 -11.53 9.85
C GLN A 301 -7.96 -10.94 11.16
N THR A 302 -6.81 -11.42 11.61
CA THR A 302 -6.16 -10.93 12.83
C THR A 302 -5.83 -9.45 12.76
N GLY A 303 -5.30 -8.98 11.61
CA GLY A 303 -4.98 -7.57 11.41
C GLY A 303 -6.24 -6.68 11.43
N LEU A 304 -7.33 -7.14 10.82
CA LEU A 304 -8.61 -6.43 10.87
C LEU A 304 -9.16 -6.33 12.29
N GLU A 305 -9.19 -7.44 13.01
CA GLU A 305 -9.68 -7.48 14.42
C GLU A 305 -8.86 -6.54 15.32
N MET A 306 -7.53 -6.52 15.16
CA MET A 306 -6.67 -5.59 15.88
C MET A 306 -6.99 -4.13 15.54
N ALA A 307 -7.18 -3.81 14.26
CA ALA A 307 -7.49 -2.46 13.81
C ALA A 307 -8.85 -1.98 14.32
N GLU A 308 -9.88 -2.82 14.27
CA GLU A 308 -11.22 -2.52 14.79
C GLU A 308 -11.22 -2.38 16.31
N LYS A 309 -10.58 -3.29 17.02
CA LYS A 309 -10.44 -3.24 18.48
C LYS A 309 -9.73 -1.96 18.92
N THR A 310 -8.63 -1.61 18.26
CA THR A 310 -7.91 -0.36 18.53
C THR A 310 -8.78 0.87 18.23
N THR A 311 -9.51 0.85 17.13
CA THR A 311 -10.45 1.93 16.74
C THR A 311 -11.53 2.11 17.80
N ASN A 312 -12.16 1.02 18.26
CA ASN A 312 -13.21 1.04 19.28
C ASN A 312 -12.68 1.59 20.60
N ILE A 313 -11.50 1.16 21.04
CA ILE A 313 -10.88 1.67 22.25
C ILE A 313 -10.60 3.17 22.14
N LEU A 314 -10.01 3.63 21.05
CA LEU A 314 -9.56 5.01 20.91
C LEU A 314 -10.69 6.00 20.59
N TYR A 315 -11.71 5.59 19.85
CA TYR A 315 -12.73 6.51 19.34
C TYR A 315 -14.13 6.28 19.94
N HIS A 316 -14.46 5.06 20.37
CA HIS A 316 -15.76 4.73 20.98
C HIS A 316 -15.70 4.57 22.50
N GLN A 317 -14.56 4.93 23.12
CA GLN A 317 -14.39 5.01 24.58
C GLN A 317 -14.58 3.67 25.32
N ASP A 318 -14.27 2.55 24.69
CA ASP A 318 -14.30 1.24 25.36
C ASP A 318 -13.05 1.02 26.23
N LEU A 319 -12.97 1.78 27.31
CA LEU A 319 -11.88 1.69 28.28
C LEU A 319 -11.91 0.38 29.09
N SER A 320 -13.09 -0.27 29.19
CA SER A 320 -13.22 -1.55 29.90
C SER A 320 -12.38 -2.64 29.23
N THR A 321 -12.43 -2.70 27.92
CA THR A 321 -11.59 -3.62 27.12
C THR A 321 -10.10 -3.31 27.26
N LEU A 322 -9.71 -2.02 27.28
CA LEU A 322 -8.31 -1.65 27.43
C LEU A 322 -7.74 -2.03 28.80
N ALA A 323 -8.51 -1.84 29.88
CA ALA A 323 -8.07 -2.17 31.24
C ALA A 323 -7.86 -3.69 31.46
N THR A 324 -8.40 -4.53 30.58
CA THR A 324 -8.23 -6.00 30.64
C THR A 324 -7.09 -6.53 29.76
N LEU A 325 -6.48 -5.69 28.91
CA LEU A 325 -5.38 -6.11 28.05
C LEU A 325 -4.09 -6.33 28.84
N THR A 326 -3.33 -7.34 28.46
CA THR A 326 -1.94 -7.46 28.88
C THR A 326 -1.10 -6.37 28.20
N LEU A 327 0.07 -6.06 28.76
CA LEU A 327 1.00 -5.06 28.17
C LEU A 327 1.42 -5.45 26.75
N ASP A 328 1.69 -6.74 26.50
CA ASP A 328 2.08 -7.22 25.18
C ASP A 328 0.93 -7.08 24.18
N GLN A 329 -0.29 -7.43 24.57
CA GLN A 329 -1.47 -7.20 23.73
C GLN A 329 -1.70 -5.71 23.45
N ALA A 330 -1.46 -4.84 24.45
CA ALA A 330 -1.56 -3.40 24.25
C ALA A 330 -0.50 -2.88 23.27
N ARG A 331 0.75 -3.37 23.35
CA ARG A 331 1.82 -3.03 22.39
C ARG A 331 1.45 -3.46 20.97
N ASP A 332 0.93 -4.67 20.82
CA ASP A 332 0.51 -5.19 19.51
C ASP A 332 -0.64 -4.35 18.92
N ILE A 333 -1.66 -4.06 19.74
CA ILE A 333 -2.83 -3.29 19.31
C ILE A 333 -2.46 -1.86 18.94
N PHE A 334 -1.59 -1.22 19.71
CA PHE A 334 -1.18 0.16 19.49
C PHE A 334 0.10 0.30 18.64
N THR A 335 0.48 -0.72 17.92
CA THR A 335 1.59 -0.66 16.96
C THR A 335 1.39 0.52 16.00
N GLY A 336 2.35 1.47 15.99
CA GLY A 336 2.27 2.71 15.21
C GLY A 336 1.77 3.94 15.96
N ALA A 337 1.25 3.81 17.20
CA ALA A 337 1.12 4.94 18.12
C ALA A 337 2.38 5.08 18.98
N PRO A 338 2.80 6.30 19.39
CA PRO A 338 3.89 6.46 20.33
C PRO A 338 3.60 5.69 21.64
N PHE A 339 4.38 4.64 21.89
CA PHE A 339 4.32 3.83 23.09
C PHE A 339 5.55 4.16 23.95
N LEU A 340 5.33 4.70 25.15
CA LEU A 340 6.38 5.30 25.97
C LEU A 340 6.41 4.65 27.36
N GLN A 341 7.55 4.09 27.74
CA GLN A 341 7.76 3.64 29.11
C GLN A 341 8.16 4.79 30.02
N ARG A 342 7.54 4.92 31.17
CA ARG A 342 7.86 5.93 32.17
C ARG A 342 7.76 5.37 33.57
N LEU A 343 8.73 5.76 34.41
CA LEU A 343 8.68 5.50 35.85
C LEU A 343 7.63 6.39 36.51
N PHE A 344 6.77 5.78 37.32
CA PHE A 344 5.81 6.53 38.11
C PHE A 344 6.54 7.21 39.29
N SER A 345 6.40 8.52 39.39
CA SER A 345 6.91 9.30 40.52
C SER A 345 5.72 9.92 41.23
N PRO A 346 5.53 9.64 42.54
CA PRO A 346 4.49 10.30 43.33
C PRO A 346 4.60 11.81 43.26
N GLY A 347 3.48 12.51 43.07
CA GLY A 347 3.42 13.96 42.93
C GLY A 347 3.65 14.49 41.51
N LEU A 348 3.80 13.62 40.51
CA LEU A 348 3.92 14.03 39.11
C LEU A 348 2.63 14.72 38.67
N SER A 349 2.73 15.96 38.15
CA SER A 349 1.59 16.70 37.63
C SER A 349 1.21 16.28 36.21
N VAL A 350 -0.03 16.60 35.81
CA VAL A 350 -0.49 16.40 34.43
C VAL A 350 0.37 17.19 33.43
N LEU A 351 0.81 18.41 33.83
CA LEU A 351 1.69 19.21 33.00
C LEU A 351 3.05 18.55 32.77
N ASP A 352 3.67 18.08 33.88
CA ASP A 352 4.95 17.36 33.81
C ASP A 352 4.85 16.12 32.93
N LEU A 353 3.76 15.35 33.06
CA LEU A 353 3.51 14.20 32.21
C LEU A 353 3.45 14.60 30.74
N ALA A 354 2.63 15.60 30.42
CA ALA A 354 2.43 16.04 29.04
C ALA A 354 3.74 16.50 28.35
N ILE A 355 4.64 17.13 29.11
CA ILE A 355 5.96 17.54 28.62
C ILE A 355 6.91 16.32 28.52
N LYS A 356 6.99 15.47 29.57
CA LYS A 356 7.86 14.28 29.59
C LYS A 356 7.51 13.25 28.51
N VAL A 357 6.24 13.18 28.12
CA VAL A 357 5.74 12.32 27.05
C VAL A 357 6.00 12.94 25.66
N GLY A 358 6.30 14.24 25.61
CA GLY A 358 6.52 14.94 24.33
C GLY A 358 5.22 15.30 23.60
N CYS A 359 4.12 15.40 24.33
CA CYS A 359 2.83 15.83 23.77
C CYS A 359 2.87 17.25 23.21
N PHE A 360 3.74 18.09 23.76
CA PHE A 360 3.89 19.49 23.40
C PHE A 360 5.37 19.89 23.30
N ARG A 361 5.66 20.80 22.37
CA ARG A 361 7.03 21.32 22.19
C ARG A 361 7.41 22.33 23.26
N THR A 362 6.42 23.07 23.79
CA THR A 362 6.64 24.11 24.81
C THR A 362 5.64 23.96 25.95
N GLU A 363 6.07 24.33 27.16
CA GLU A 363 5.22 24.36 28.35
C GLU A 363 4.05 25.32 28.18
N LYS A 364 4.25 26.47 27.52
CA LYS A 364 3.21 27.47 27.25
C LYS A 364 2.06 26.86 26.41
N ASP A 365 2.39 26.08 25.39
CA ASP A 365 1.39 25.40 24.58
C ASP A 365 0.65 24.33 25.36
N ALA A 366 1.36 23.56 26.19
CA ALA A 366 0.77 22.57 27.08
C ALA A 366 -0.29 23.20 28.00
N ILE A 367 0.09 24.24 28.74
CA ILE A 367 -0.83 24.97 29.64
C ILE A 367 -2.04 25.48 28.88
N ARG A 368 -1.83 26.13 27.73
CA ARG A 368 -2.91 26.70 26.93
C ARG A 368 -3.91 25.61 26.46
N ILE A 369 -3.41 24.50 25.94
CA ILE A 369 -4.24 23.43 25.38
C ILE A 369 -4.92 22.61 26.49
N ILE A 370 -4.23 22.32 27.58
CA ILE A 370 -4.82 21.62 28.75
C ILE A 370 -5.98 22.45 29.32
N ARG A 371 -5.78 23.72 29.62
CA ARG A 371 -6.81 24.62 30.16
C ARG A 371 -7.99 24.81 29.21
N ALA A 372 -7.75 24.77 27.90
CA ALA A 372 -8.81 24.80 26.88
C ALA A 372 -9.59 23.46 26.73
N GLY A 373 -9.26 22.42 27.52
CA GLY A 373 -9.90 21.11 27.45
C GLY A 373 -9.53 20.30 26.22
N GLY A 374 -8.41 20.63 25.56
CA GLY A 374 -7.87 19.92 24.42
C GLY A 374 -6.98 18.73 24.79
N PHE A 375 -6.88 18.38 26.09
CA PHE A 375 -6.07 17.29 26.61
C PHE A 375 -6.94 16.33 27.44
N SER A 376 -6.74 15.04 27.27
CA SER A 376 -7.43 14.03 28.06
C SER A 376 -6.50 12.87 28.41
N ILE A 377 -6.70 12.27 29.57
CA ILE A 377 -6.07 11.03 30.01
C ILE A 377 -7.19 10.01 30.23
N ASN A 378 -7.03 8.81 29.67
CA ASN A 378 -8.03 7.75 29.73
C ASN A 378 -9.43 8.26 29.35
N MET A 379 -9.51 9.03 28.25
CA MET A 379 -10.72 9.67 27.71
C MET A 379 -11.38 10.72 28.62
N VAL A 380 -10.89 10.93 29.83
CA VAL A 380 -11.36 12.00 30.73
C VAL A 380 -10.62 13.30 30.41
N LYS A 381 -11.36 14.35 30.08
CA LYS A 381 -10.79 15.69 29.85
C LYS A 381 -10.17 16.23 31.13
N ILE A 382 -8.93 16.70 31.00
CA ILE A 382 -8.20 17.36 32.09
C ILE A 382 -8.05 18.84 31.74
N GLN A 383 -8.36 19.71 32.68
CA GLN A 383 -8.20 21.17 32.53
C GLN A 383 -7.26 21.77 33.58
N ASN A 384 -7.01 21.03 34.68
CA ASN A 384 -6.09 21.46 35.72
C ASN A 384 -4.67 20.95 35.44
N THR A 385 -3.76 21.85 35.18
CA THR A 385 -2.34 21.55 34.90
C THR A 385 -1.60 21.00 36.10
N GLU A 386 -2.03 21.40 37.32
CA GLU A 386 -1.39 21.03 38.60
C GLU A 386 -2.01 19.74 39.20
N GLU A 387 -2.98 19.13 38.53
CA GLU A 387 -3.56 17.89 38.97
C GLU A 387 -2.50 16.79 39.03
N THR A 388 -2.37 16.12 40.18
CA THR A 388 -1.41 15.02 40.36
C THR A 388 -1.96 13.71 39.83
N LEU A 389 -1.07 12.91 39.24
CA LEU A 389 -1.45 11.61 38.70
C LEU A 389 -1.80 10.64 39.84
N THR A 390 -2.91 9.92 39.65
CA THR A 390 -3.41 8.92 40.59
C THR A 390 -3.75 7.62 39.87
N HIS A 391 -3.51 6.50 40.58
CA HIS A 391 -4.02 5.19 40.13
C HIS A 391 -5.54 5.17 40.06
N GLY A 392 -6.11 4.45 39.12
CA GLY A 392 -7.53 4.33 38.88
C GLY A 392 -8.11 5.45 38.01
N LYS A 393 -7.65 6.70 38.16
CA LYS A 393 -8.10 7.82 37.31
C LYS A 393 -7.16 8.02 36.11
N HIS A 394 -5.88 8.18 36.37
CA HIS A 394 -4.90 8.51 35.35
C HIS A 394 -4.10 7.29 34.89
N ILE A 395 -3.91 6.32 35.77
CA ILE A 395 -3.21 5.06 35.50
C ILE A 395 -4.21 3.94 35.70
N MET A 396 -4.45 3.17 34.63
CA MET A 396 -5.37 2.01 34.67
C MET A 396 -4.76 0.84 35.44
N ALA A 397 -5.60 -0.16 35.77
CA ALA A 397 -5.19 -1.32 36.58
C ALA A 397 -4.06 -2.14 35.92
N ASN A 398 -3.97 -2.13 34.59
CA ASN A 398 -2.92 -2.79 33.81
C ASN A 398 -1.64 -1.94 33.65
N GLY A 399 -1.50 -0.83 34.36
CA GLY A 399 -0.34 0.05 34.32
C GLY A 399 -0.26 0.95 33.10
N LEU A 400 -1.34 1.11 32.34
CA LEU A 400 -1.34 1.96 31.14
C LEU A 400 -2.06 3.28 31.38
N SER A 401 -1.68 4.30 30.59
CA SER A 401 -2.44 5.54 30.41
C SER A 401 -2.53 5.88 28.93
N ILE A 402 -3.73 6.22 28.45
CA ILE A 402 -3.93 6.76 27.12
C ILE A 402 -4.07 8.27 27.20
N ILE A 403 -3.16 8.98 26.57
CA ILE A 403 -3.19 10.43 26.47
C ILE A 403 -3.68 10.82 25.08
N ARG A 404 -4.60 11.78 24.98
CA ARG A 404 -5.08 12.35 23.73
C ARG A 404 -4.93 13.86 23.73
N VAL A 405 -4.31 14.38 22.66
CA VAL A 405 -4.17 15.82 22.42
C VAL A 405 -5.00 16.20 21.17
N GLY A 406 -6.00 17.01 21.40
CA GLY A 406 -6.97 17.34 20.36
C GLY A 406 -7.80 16.14 19.92
N LYS A 407 -8.09 16.02 18.60
CA LYS A 407 -8.95 14.95 18.06
C LYS A 407 -8.17 13.74 17.52
N LYS A 408 -6.87 13.88 17.26
CA LYS A 408 -6.14 12.93 16.41
C LYS A 408 -4.84 12.39 16.99
N ASN A 409 -4.24 13.04 17.98
CA ASN A 409 -2.92 12.67 18.50
C ASN A 409 -3.08 11.86 19.78
N TYR A 410 -2.61 10.60 19.75
CA TYR A 410 -2.65 9.67 20.87
C TYR A 410 -1.23 9.30 21.28
N TYR A 411 -1.03 9.11 22.58
CA TYR A 411 0.20 8.65 23.21
C TYR A 411 -0.16 7.59 24.23
N ILE A 412 0.52 6.46 24.22
CA ILE A 412 0.33 5.39 25.20
C ILE A 412 1.50 5.42 26.17
N VAL A 413 1.21 5.48 27.43
CA VAL A 413 2.21 5.48 28.51
C VAL A 413 2.08 4.20 29.31
N GLU A 414 3.15 3.43 29.35
CA GLU A 414 3.35 2.27 30.22
C GLU A 414 4.11 2.75 31.46
N TRP A 415 3.52 2.50 32.63
CA TRP A 415 4.11 2.86 33.91
C TRP A 415 4.85 1.68 34.51
N THR A 416 6.10 1.89 34.85
CA THR A 416 6.99 0.91 35.49
C THR A 416 7.42 1.37 36.87
#